data_2b78c6280c0c38ab6e2f0f2be1e9228e
#
_entry.id   2b78c6280c0c38ab6e2f0f2be1e9228e
#
_cell.length_a   1.000
_cell.length_b   1.000
_cell.length_c   1.000
_cell.angle_alpha   90.00
_cell.angle_beta   90.00
_cell.angle_gamma   90.00
#
_symmetry.space_group_name_H-M   'P 1'
#
loop_
_entity.id
_entity.type
_entity.pdbx_description
1 polymer ?
#
loop_
_entity_poly.entity_id
_entity_poly.type
_entity_poly.pdbx_seq_one_letter_code
_entity_poly.pdbx_strand_id
1 'polypeptide(L)'
;MAVSKETIQTDYPIPVYNYRVEIDGQAVAFSEVSGLSISYETTLYKESPTAAGAPGPRWMQMPAQRNPPTITFKKGIVRRASVRSLYDWIKTVQINQIEKKDVVVHLCDEKGDAVISWRVANAFPTKLDAPTFDAQSNDAAIESMELKADFITIEES
;
A
#
# COMPACT_ATOMS: atom_id res chain seq x y z
N MET A 1 -30.52 23.63 -7.91
CA MET A 1 -30.47 23.52 -6.45
C MET A 1 -29.06 23.16 -5.98
N ALA A 2 -28.64 23.78 -4.90
CA ALA A 2 -27.32 23.46 -4.31
C ALA A 2 -27.37 22.08 -3.68
N VAL A 3 -26.24 21.34 -3.78
CA VAL A 3 -26.08 20.06 -3.14
C VAL A 3 -25.95 20.29 -1.63
N SER A 4 -26.64 19.48 -0.82
CA SER A 4 -26.61 19.61 0.62
C SER A 4 -25.29 19.10 1.20
N LYS A 5 -24.94 19.60 2.38
CA LYS A 5 -23.75 19.17 3.11
C LYS A 5 -23.80 17.66 3.41
N GLU A 6 -24.97 17.15 3.78
CA GLU A 6 -25.19 15.74 4.08
C GLU A 6 -24.96 14.86 2.84
N THR A 7 -25.42 15.31 1.67
CA THR A 7 -25.20 14.60 0.42
C THR A 7 -23.70 14.53 0.08
N ILE A 8 -22.97 15.61 0.32
CA ILE A 8 -21.52 15.62 0.08
C ILE A 8 -20.83 14.62 1.01
N GLN A 9 -21.23 14.55 2.28
CA GLN A 9 -20.63 13.63 3.24
C GLN A 9 -20.91 12.16 2.94
N THR A 10 -22.07 11.83 2.40
CA THR A 10 -22.48 10.44 2.19
C THR A 10 -22.24 9.93 0.79
N ASP A 11 -22.37 10.78 -0.23
CA ASP A 11 -22.40 10.32 -1.61
C ASP A 11 -21.15 10.70 -2.42
N TYR A 12 -20.41 11.71 -1.98
CA TYR A 12 -19.20 12.12 -2.70
C TYR A 12 -18.01 11.28 -2.24
N PRO A 13 -17.07 10.99 -3.15
CA PRO A 13 -15.85 10.28 -2.78
C PRO A 13 -15.04 11.01 -1.71
N ILE A 14 -14.44 10.25 -0.82
CA ILE A 14 -13.57 10.78 0.23
C ILE A 14 -12.24 11.20 -0.41
N PRO A 15 -11.72 12.40 -0.09
CA PRO A 15 -10.44 12.83 -0.64
C PRO A 15 -9.27 12.03 -0.10
N VAL A 16 -8.23 11.85 -0.93
CA VAL A 16 -7.08 11.00 -0.59
C VAL A 16 -6.08 11.66 0.35
N TYR A 17 -6.22 12.96 0.62
CA TYR A 17 -5.23 13.66 1.44
C TYR A 17 -5.41 13.45 2.94
N ASN A 18 -6.54 12.92 3.38
CA ASN A 18 -6.83 12.74 4.81
C ASN A 18 -6.68 11.27 5.18
N TYR A 19 -5.45 10.88 5.47
CA TYR A 19 -5.12 9.50 5.81
C TYR A 19 -4.15 9.47 6.99
N ARG A 20 -4.10 8.33 7.68
CA ARG A 20 -3.21 8.07 8.79
C ARG A 20 -2.56 6.71 8.63
N VAL A 21 -1.27 6.64 8.91
CA VAL A 21 -0.51 5.39 8.82
C VAL A 21 -0.03 5.00 10.21
N GLU A 22 -0.23 3.74 10.55
CA GLU A 22 0.26 3.15 11.78
C GLU A 22 1.18 1.99 11.46
N ILE A 23 2.38 2.01 12.02
CA ILE A 23 3.35 0.93 11.90
C ILE A 23 3.50 0.32 13.29
N ASP A 24 3.14 -0.95 13.42
CA ASP A 24 3.19 -1.68 14.69
C ASP A 24 2.42 -0.95 15.82
N GLY A 25 1.28 -0.35 15.44
CA GLY A 25 0.42 0.38 16.37
C GLY A 25 0.85 1.82 16.66
N GLN A 26 1.94 2.28 16.08
CA GLN A 26 2.42 3.66 16.27
C GLN A 26 2.18 4.49 15.03
N ALA A 27 1.53 5.65 15.20
CA ALA A 27 1.26 6.57 14.09
C ALA A 27 2.56 7.23 13.61
N VAL A 28 2.75 7.19 12.29
CA VAL A 28 3.90 7.83 11.63
C VAL A 28 3.37 8.68 10.49
N ALA A 29 3.89 9.89 10.35
CA ALA A 29 3.48 10.81 9.30
C ALA A 29 4.23 10.52 7.99
N PHE A 30 3.48 10.36 6.90
CA PHE A 30 4.02 10.17 5.57
C PHE A 30 3.40 11.16 4.60
N SER A 31 4.17 11.57 3.59
CA SER A 31 3.68 12.45 2.53
C SER A 31 2.97 11.69 1.43
N GLU A 32 3.32 10.43 1.23
CA GLU A 32 2.71 9.60 0.19
C GLU A 32 2.79 8.14 0.57
N VAL A 33 1.72 7.39 0.27
CA VAL A 33 1.67 5.94 0.37
C VAL A 33 1.07 5.40 -0.92
N SER A 34 1.74 4.45 -1.54
CA SER A 34 1.28 3.85 -2.79
C SER A 34 1.58 2.36 -2.83
N GLY A 35 0.97 1.65 -3.77
CA GLY A 35 1.19 0.22 -3.94
C GLY A 35 0.29 -0.67 -3.10
N LEU A 36 -0.76 -0.12 -2.51
CA LEU A 36 -1.75 -0.91 -1.75
C LEU A 36 -2.66 -1.63 -2.74
N SER A 37 -2.17 -2.74 -3.28
CA SER A 37 -2.91 -3.50 -4.29
C SER A 37 -3.08 -4.96 -3.87
N ILE A 38 -4.20 -5.54 -4.27
CA ILE A 38 -4.51 -6.96 -4.08
C ILE A 38 -4.64 -7.55 -5.46
N SER A 39 -3.75 -8.49 -5.80
CA SER A 39 -3.73 -9.08 -7.13
C SER A 39 -3.37 -10.55 -7.09
N TYR A 40 -3.80 -11.26 -8.11
CA TYR A 40 -3.55 -12.68 -8.26
C TYR A 40 -2.98 -12.95 -9.65
N GLU A 41 -2.07 -13.92 -9.73
CA GLU A 41 -1.67 -14.48 -11.00
C GLU A 41 -2.86 -15.21 -11.63
N THR A 42 -2.83 -15.38 -12.93
CA THR A 42 -3.85 -16.15 -13.66
C THR A 42 -3.18 -17.27 -14.42
N THR A 43 -3.91 -18.37 -14.56
CA THR A 43 -3.48 -19.52 -15.34
C THR A 43 -4.48 -19.76 -16.45
N LEU A 44 -3.98 -19.95 -17.65
CA LEU A 44 -4.79 -20.31 -18.81
C LEU A 44 -4.67 -21.81 -19.04
N TYR A 45 -5.79 -22.49 -18.92
CA TYR A 45 -5.89 -23.92 -19.23
C TYR A 45 -6.59 -24.10 -20.59
N LYS A 46 -6.02 -24.95 -21.42
CA LYS A 46 -6.56 -25.24 -22.76
C LYS A 46 -6.81 -26.72 -22.90
N GLU A 47 -7.95 -27.08 -23.49
CA GLU A 47 -8.28 -28.48 -23.77
C GLU A 47 -8.98 -28.61 -25.11
N SER A 48 -9.03 -29.83 -25.62
CA SER A 48 -9.73 -30.09 -26.85
C SER A 48 -11.24 -30.02 -26.67
N PRO A 49 -11.99 -29.55 -27.65
CA PRO A 49 -13.46 -29.52 -27.58
C PRO A 49 -14.03 -30.96 -27.58
N THR A 50 -15.18 -31.10 -26.90
CA THR A 50 -15.87 -32.40 -26.81
C THR A 50 -16.97 -32.56 -27.87
N ALA A 51 -17.45 -31.45 -28.43
CA ALA A 51 -18.51 -31.47 -29.45
C ALA A 51 -17.93 -31.64 -30.85
N ALA A 52 -18.52 -32.53 -31.64
CA ALA A 52 -18.13 -32.72 -33.03
C ALA A 52 -18.37 -31.46 -33.85
N GLY A 53 -17.36 -31.02 -34.62
CA GLY A 53 -17.43 -29.83 -35.44
C GLY A 53 -17.17 -28.52 -34.73
N ALA A 54 -16.93 -28.56 -33.43
CA ALA A 54 -16.57 -27.36 -32.69
C ALA A 54 -15.07 -27.07 -32.86
N PRO A 55 -14.69 -25.81 -33.19
CA PRO A 55 -13.28 -25.47 -33.26
C PRO A 55 -12.67 -25.39 -31.85
N GLY A 56 -11.43 -25.86 -31.75
CA GLY A 56 -10.69 -25.81 -30.51
C GLY A 56 -9.42 -24.97 -30.62
N PRO A 57 -8.65 -24.84 -29.56
CA PRO A 57 -8.88 -25.39 -28.23
C PRO A 57 -9.92 -24.59 -27.41
N ARG A 58 -10.49 -25.25 -26.43
CA ARG A 58 -11.35 -24.59 -25.43
C ARG A 58 -10.48 -23.97 -24.34
N TRP A 59 -10.70 -22.70 -24.03
CA TRP A 59 -9.87 -21.94 -23.09
C TRP A 59 -10.61 -21.69 -21.79
N MET A 60 -9.88 -21.81 -20.67
CA MET A 60 -10.41 -21.50 -19.35
C MET A 60 -9.39 -20.70 -18.57
N GLN A 61 -9.77 -19.49 -18.16
CA GLN A 61 -8.96 -18.64 -17.29
C GLN A 61 -9.23 -19.01 -15.82
N MET A 62 -8.17 -19.23 -15.05
CA MET A 62 -8.29 -19.58 -13.64
C MET A 62 -7.41 -18.68 -12.80
N PRO A 63 -7.88 -18.29 -11.58
CA PRO A 63 -7.00 -17.61 -10.65
C PRO A 63 -5.89 -18.54 -10.17
N ALA A 64 -4.70 -18.02 -10.06
CA ALA A 64 -3.53 -18.74 -9.58
C ALA A 64 -3.09 -18.17 -8.22
N GLN A 65 -1.80 -18.11 -7.97
CA GLN A 65 -1.27 -17.67 -6.70
C GLN A 65 -1.38 -16.15 -6.52
N ARG A 66 -1.52 -15.72 -5.28
CA ARG A 66 -1.56 -14.32 -4.89
C ARG A 66 -0.20 -13.66 -5.11
N ASN A 67 -0.21 -12.45 -5.64
CA ASN A 67 1.00 -11.64 -5.77
C ASN A 67 1.29 -10.93 -4.45
N PRO A 68 2.51 -11.09 -3.88
CA PRO A 68 2.90 -10.30 -2.72
C PRO A 68 2.94 -8.81 -3.08
N PRO A 69 2.31 -7.94 -2.27
CA PRO A 69 2.30 -6.51 -2.58
C PRO A 69 3.64 -5.85 -2.28
N THR A 70 3.95 -4.81 -3.03
CA THR A 70 5.07 -3.90 -2.76
C THR A 70 4.49 -2.54 -2.46
N ILE A 71 4.74 -2.02 -1.27
CA ILE A 71 4.21 -0.75 -0.82
C ILE A 71 5.35 0.25 -0.74
N THR A 72 5.13 1.47 -1.24
CA THR A 72 6.10 2.54 -1.19
C THR A 72 5.58 3.65 -0.27
N PHE A 73 6.41 4.02 0.70
CA PHE A 73 6.15 5.14 1.60
C PHE A 73 7.15 6.25 1.35
N LYS A 74 6.66 7.49 1.33
CA LYS A 74 7.50 8.67 1.23
C LYS A 74 7.28 9.55 2.45
N LYS A 75 8.37 10.03 3.02
CA LYS A 75 8.35 10.81 4.26
C LYS A 75 9.35 11.94 4.18
N GLY A 76 8.91 13.14 4.60
CA GLY A 76 9.83 14.25 4.79
C GLY A 76 10.80 13.98 5.93
N ILE A 77 12.05 14.37 5.76
CA ILE A 77 13.05 14.22 6.81
C ILE A 77 12.87 15.36 7.81
N VAL A 78 12.54 15.02 9.04
CA VAL A 78 12.26 15.96 10.11
C VAL A 78 13.29 15.78 11.22
N ARG A 79 13.93 16.88 11.61
CA ARG A 79 15.01 16.85 12.60
C ARG A 79 14.55 16.34 13.96
N ARG A 80 13.33 16.63 14.35
CA ARG A 80 12.79 16.37 15.70
C ARG A 80 12.23 14.98 15.87
N ALA A 81 11.59 14.44 14.85
CA ALA A 81 10.93 13.13 14.91
C ALA A 81 11.83 12.09 14.28
N SER A 82 12.22 11.14 15.06
CA SER A 82 12.86 9.88 14.64
C SER A 82 13.45 9.89 13.22
N VAL A 83 14.46 10.74 13.00
CA VAL A 83 15.20 10.79 11.74
C VAL A 83 15.66 9.40 11.31
N ARG A 84 15.82 8.50 12.28
CA ARG A 84 16.37 7.17 12.05
C ARG A 84 15.34 6.05 12.12
N SER A 85 14.04 6.35 12.26
CA SER A 85 13.04 5.31 12.46
C SER A 85 12.97 4.32 11.30
N LEU A 86 13.01 4.81 10.06
CA LEU A 86 13.01 3.94 8.89
C LEU A 86 14.34 3.22 8.73
N TYR A 87 15.43 3.92 8.98
CA TYR A 87 16.77 3.32 8.93
C TYR A 87 16.93 2.23 9.98
N ASP A 88 16.47 2.47 11.20
CA ASP A 88 16.58 1.48 12.28
C ASP A 88 15.79 0.21 11.93
N TRP A 89 14.67 0.34 11.24
CA TRP A 89 13.90 -0.81 10.80
C TRP A 89 14.62 -1.59 9.70
N ILE A 90 15.07 -0.90 8.63
CA ILE A 90 15.74 -1.60 7.52
C ILE A 90 17.07 -2.21 7.96
N LYS A 91 17.70 -1.62 8.96
CA LYS A 91 18.95 -2.12 9.52
C LYS A 91 18.80 -3.51 10.15
N THR A 92 17.60 -3.92 10.53
CA THR A 92 17.34 -5.25 11.07
C THR A 92 17.34 -6.35 10.01
N VAL A 93 17.38 -5.99 8.72
CA VAL A 93 17.30 -6.94 7.61
C VAL A 93 18.60 -7.71 7.48
N GLN A 94 18.55 -9.02 7.76
CA GLN A 94 19.64 -9.97 7.61
C GLN A 94 19.07 -11.30 7.12
N ILE A 95 19.93 -12.25 6.78
CA ILE A 95 19.48 -13.57 6.35
C ILE A 95 18.65 -14.22 7.46
N ASN A 96 17.36 -14.42 7.20
CA ASN A 96 16.38 -15.01 8.13
C ASN A 96 16.25 -14.29 9.47
N GLN A 97 16.73 -13.04 9.56
CA GLN A 97 16.62 -12.22 10.75
C GLN A 97 16.03 -10.89 10.36
N ILE A 98 14.72 -10.86 10.23
CA ILE A 98 14.00 -9.67 9.80
C ILE A 98 12.86 -9.40 10.75
N GLU A 99 12.73 -8.15 11.16
CA GLU A 99 11.63 -7.73 11.99
C GLU A 99 10.45 -7.35 11.10
N LYS A 100 9.44 -8.21 11.04
CA LYS A 100 8.22 -7.95 10.28
C LYS A 100 7.22 -7.23 11.15
N LYS A 101 6.56 -6.23 10.58
CA LYS A 101 5.58 -5.42 11.29
C LYS A 101 4.30 -5.32 10.46
N ASP A 102 3.17 -5.22 11.14
CA ASP A 102 1.91 -4.93 10.48
C ASP A 102 1.79 -3.42 10.29
N VAL A 103 1.39 -3.02 9.10
CA VAL A 103 1.16 -1.62 8.75
C VAL A 103 -0.32 -1.45 8.43
N VAL A 104 -0.93 -0.40 8.98
CA VAL A 104 -2.32 -0.08 8.71
C VAL A 104 -2.40 1.33 8.14
N VAL A 105 -3.06 1.46 7.00
CA VAL A 105 -3.32 2.76 6.38
C VAL A 105 -4.81 3.04 6.47
N HIS A 106 -5.15 4.10 7.19
CA HIS A 106 -6.55 4.52 7.39
C HIS A 106 -6.87 5.69 6.49
N LEU A 107 -7.93 5.55 5.70
CA LEU A 107 -8.54 6.69 5.02
C LEU A 107 -9.56 7.28 5.97
N CYS A 108 -9.42 8.57 6.27
CA CYS A 108 -10.17 9.23 7.33
C CYS A 108 -11.22 10.19 6.77
N ASP A 109 -12.27 10.42 7.56
CA ASP A 109 -13.29 11.41 7.25
C ASP A 109 -12.87 12.81 7.73
N GLU A 110 -13.75 13.78 7.62
CA GLU A 110 -13.49 15.17 8.01
C GLU A 110 -13.24 15.36 9.50
N LYS A 111 -13.59 14.37 10.32
CA LYS A 111 -13.34 14.39 11.77
C LYS A 111 -12.05 13.68 12.15
N GLY A 112 -11.38 13.05 11.17
CA GLY A 112 -10.19 12.26 11.43
C GLY A 112 -10.46 10.82 11.84
N ASP A 113 -11.72 10.38 11.78
CA ASP A 113 -12.08 9.00 12.10
C ASP A 113 -11.87 8.10 10.86
N ALA A 114 -11.36 6.90 11.09
CA ALA A 114 -11.12 5.96 10.01
C ALA A 114 -12.43 5.48 9.39
N VAL A 115 -12.55 5.58 8.07
CA VAL A 115 -13.69 5.09 7.30
C VAL A 115 -13.39 3.73 6.72
N ILE A 116 -12.21 3.58 6.14
CA ILE A 116 -11.76 2.33 5.56
C ILE A 116 -10.26 2.20 5.82
N SER A 117 -9.80 0.98 6.06
CA SER A 117 -8.42 0.74 6.41
C SER A 117 -7.84 -0.40 5.58
N TRP A 118 -6.60 -0.24 5.16
CA TRP A 118 -5.81 -1.28 4.51
C TRP A 118 -4.80 -1.81 5.51
N ARG A 119 -4.95 -3.07 5.89
CA ARG A 119 -4.00 -3.74 6.78
C ARG A 119 -3.02 -4.52 5.95
N VAL A 120 -1.74 -4.18 6.09
CA VAL A 120 -0.63 -4.82 5.40
C VAL A 120 0.02 -5.79 6.38
N ALA A 121 -0.07 -7.08 6.09
CA ALA A 121 0.38 -8.12 7.00
C ALA A 121 1.85 -8.46 6.79
N ASN A 122 2.60 -8.54 7.88
CA ASN A 122 4.00 -8.99 7.90
C ASN A 122 4.87 -8.23 6.91
N ALA A 123 4.83 -6.91 6.97
CA ALA A 123 5.64 -6.05 6.10
C ALA A 123 7.06 -5.94 6.63
N PHE A 124 8.01 -5.88 5.71
CA PHE A 124 9.40 -5.60 6.04
C PHE A 124 10.02 -4.75 4.94
N PRO A 125 10.97 -3.87 5.29
CA PRO A 125 11.59 -3.00 4.31
C PRO A 125 12.59 -3.75 3.45
N THR A 126 12.61 -3.43 2.17
CA THR A 126 13.56 -3.99 1.21
C THR A 126 14.45 -2.92 0.60
N LYS A 127 14.06 -1.65 0.70
CA LYS A 127 14.80 -0.57 0.08
C LYS A 127 14.51 0.74 0.82
N LEU A 128 15.54 1.52 1.05
CA LEU A 128 15.42 2.87 1.60
C LEU A 128 16.25 3.80 0.73
N ASP A 129 15.59 4.76 0.12
CA ASP A 129 16.23 5.73 -0.78
C ASP A 129 16.36 7.08 -0.09
N ALA A 130 17.54 7.67 -0.20
CA ALA A 130 17.77 9.04 0.21
C ALA A 130 17.13 10.01 -0.79
N PRO A 131 16.84 11.26 -0.38
CA PRO A 131 16.38 12.27 -1.34
C PRO A 131 17.45 12.57 -2.37
N THR A 132 17.02 13.08 -3.52
CA THR A 132 17.94 13.62 -4.52
C THR A 132 18.51 14.94 -3.99
N PHE A 133 19.82 15.03 -3.91
CA PHE A 133 20.50 16.24 -3.47
C PHE A 133 20.82 17.10 -4.69
N ASP A 134 20.21 18.28 -4.74
CA ASP A 134 20.35 19.21 -5.86
C ASP A 134 20.40 20.64 -5.31
N ALA A 135 21.53 21.32 -5.50
CA ALA A 135 21.75 22.67 -5.00
C ALA A 135 20.82 23.71 -5.62
N GLN A 136 20.23 23.39 -6.78
CA GLN A 136 19.32 24.29 -7.49
C GLN A 136 17.86 24.10 -7.09
N SER A 137 17.55 23.04 -6.34
CA SER A 137 16.17 22.68 -6.00
C SER A 137 15.71 23.37 -4.72
N ASN A 138 14.44 23.79 -4.70
CA ASN A 138 13.75 24.31 -3.51
C ASN A 138 12.90 23.24 -2.82
N ASP A 139 12.98 21.99 -3.25
CA ASP A 139 12.16 20.91 -2.73
C ASP A 139 12.57 20.52 -1.32
N ALA A 140 11.59 20.04 -0.55
CA ALA A 140 11.86 19.44 0.75
C ALA A 140 12.63 18.12 0.58
N ALA A 141 13.44 17.77 1.58
CA ALA A 141 14.14 16.48 1.59
C ALA A 141 13.14 15.38 1.94
N ILE A 142 12.89 14.47 1.01
CA ILE A 142 11.94 13.38 1.16
C ILE A 142 12.65 12.06 0.96
N GLU A 143 12.58 11.18 1.95
CA GLU A 143 13.09 9.82 1.82
C GLU A 143 11.96 8.88 1.41
N SER A 144 12.32 7.76 0.78
CA SER A 144 11.39 6.78 0.25
C SER A 144 11.77 5.38 0.73
N MET A 145 10.78 4.60 1.15
CA MET A 145 11.00 3.23 1.59
C MET A 145 10.04 2.30 0.86
N GLU A 146 10.58 1.18 0.36
CA GLU A 146 9.76 0.11 -0.19
C GLU A 146 9.66 -1.03 0.81
N LEU A 147 8.43 -1.52 0.99
CA LEU A 147 8.13 -2.67 1.84
C LEU A 147 7.57 -3.80 0.99
N LYS A 148 7.96 -5.02 1.34
CA LYS A 148 7.30 -6.24 0.88
C LYS A 148 6.44 -6.78 2.01
N ALA A 149 5.31 -7.37 1.67
CA ALA A 149 4.38 -7.91 2.65
C ALA A 149 3.78 -9.22 2.16
N ASP A 150 3.14 -9.95 3.07
CA ASP A 150 2.49 -11.20 2.71
C ASP A 150 1.19 -10.95 1.95
N PHE A 151 0.33 -10.08 2.47
CA PHE A 151 -0.96 -9.77 1.85
C PHE A 151 -1.56 -8.50 2.45
N ILE A 152 -2.60 -8.01 1.80
CA ILE A 152 -3.34 -6.82 2.26
C ILE A 152 -4.80 -7.22 2.44
N THR A 153 -5.39 -6.78 3.55
CA THR A 153 -6.84 -6.89 3.79
C THR A 153 -7.44 -5.49 3.92
N ILE A 154 -8.70 -5.37 3.53
CA ILE A 154 -9.44 -4.11 3.61
C ILE A 154 -10.51 -4.27 4.69
N GLU A 155 -10.53 -3.33 5.63
CA GLU A 155 -11.47 -3.32 6.75
C GLU A 155 -12.28 -2.04 6.74
N GLU A 156 -13.60 -2.14 6.96
CA GLU A 156 -14.47 -0.99 7.17
C GLU A 156 -14.59 -0.69 8.66
N SER A 157 -14.67 0.58 8.98
CA SER A 157 -14.84 1.01 10.38
C SER A 157 -16.30 1.32 10.69
#